data_dc56686407287c7060fd0d72cd23f217
#
_entry.id   dc56686407287c7060fd0d72cd23f217
#
_cell.length_a   1.000
_cell.length_b   1.000
_cell.length_c   1.000
_cell.angle_alpha   90.00
_cell.angle_beta   90.00
_cell.angle_gamma   90.00
#
_symmetry.space_group_name_H-M   'P 1'
#
loop_
_entity.id
_entity.type
_entity.pdbx_description
1 polymer ?
#
loop_
_entity_poly.entity_id
_entity_poly.type
_entity_poly.pdbx_seq_one_letter_code
_entity_poly.pdbx_strand_id
1 'polypeptide(L)'
;MENKMKLMVNAKTEGITVTARAGKHEFIIDEGKHMGGQDLGPNPLQAVLGALAACENVTARFVAREMNFDLQDLSFKIKGQFDPRGFMGDPTVRPYFETISVEATIATSESEDRVKELQEKVEARCPVYTMLKAAGVELTDEWVKA
;
A
#
# COMPACT_ATOMS: atom_id res chain seq x y z
N MET A 1 -21.14 2.66 22.64
CA MET A 1 -20.08 1.63 22.54
C MET A 1 -19.10 1.97 21.43
N GLU A 2 -17.83 1.93 21.74
CA GLU A 2 -16.81 2.19 20.75
C GLU A 2 -16.45 0.94 20.00
N ASN A 3 -16.55 1.01 18.68
CA ASN A 3 -16.08 -0.07 17.79
C ASN A 3 -14.75 0.29 17.12
N LYS A 4 -14.11 1.37 17.57
CA LYS A 4 -12.89 1.85 16.96
C LYS A 4 -11.66 1.20 17.55
N MET A 5 -10.74 0.82 16.67
CA MET A 5 -9.43 0.32 17.06
C MET A 5 -8.42 1.46 16.98
N LYS A 6 -7.53 1.55 17.98
CA LYS A 6 -6.46 2.55 17.99
C LYS A 6 -5.16 1.89 17.60
N LEU A 7 -4.47 2.49 16.64
CA LEU A 7 -3.14 2.08 16.22
C LEU A 7 -2.18 3.22 16.47
N MET A 8 -0.96 2.90 16.90
CA MET A 8 0.01 3.92 17.28
C MET A 8 1.38 3.56 16.76
N VAL A 9 2.09 4.58 16.29
CA VAL A 9 3.49 4.49 15.91
C VAL A 9 4.21 5.66 16.56
N ASN A 10 5.32 5.39 17.24
CA ASN A 10 6.23 6.42 17.72
C ASN A 10 7.44 6.47 16.81
N ALA A 11 7.99 7.66 16.59
CA ALA A 11 9.11 7.80 15.67
C ALA A 11 10.14 8.77 16.24
N LYS A 12 11.41 8.43 16.06
CA LYS A 12 12.55 9.30 16.35
C LYS A 12 13.22 9.66 15.04
N THR A 13 13.70 10.89 14.96
CA THR A 13 14.34 11.38 13.75
C THR A 13 15.81 11.69 14.00
N GLU A 14 16.63 11.41 13.01
CA GLU A 14 18.02 11.84 12.93
C GLU A 14 18.19 12.43 11.53
N GLY A 15 18.08 13.75 11.43
CA GLY A 15 17.96 14.40 10.14
C GLY A 15 16.71 13.89 9.40
N ILE A 16 16.89 13.39 8.18
CA ILE A 16 15.83 12.84 7.37
C ILE A 16 15.48 11.40 7.76
N THR A 17 16.42 10.69 8.36
CA THR A 17 16.23 9.29 8.76
C THR A 17 15.23 9.17 9.90
N VAL A 18 14.24 8.31 9.74
CA VAL A 18 13.21 8.06 10.75
C VAL A 18 13.29 6.61 11.21
N THR A 19 13.40 6.43 12.53
CA THR A 19 13.27 5.11 13.15
C THR A 19 11.91 5.06 13.83
N ALA A 20 11.02 4.25 13.31
CA ALA A 20 9.66 4.12 13.80
C ALA A 20 9.49 2.85 14.62
N ARG A 21 8.66 2.92 15.64
CA ARG A 21 8.36 1.78 16.49
C ARG A 21 6.85 1.58 16.59
N ALA A 22 6.41 0.38 16.28
CA ALA A 22 5.03 -0.04 16.39
C ALA A 22 4.98 -1.28 17.29
N GLY A 23 4.54 -1.11 18.54
CA GLY A 23 4.62 -2.17 19.54
C GLY A 23 6.06 -2.60 19.77
N LYS A 24 6.37 -3.88 19.58
CA LYS A 24 7.72 -4.42 19.71
C LYS A 24 8.53 -4.34 18.42
N HIS A 25 7.94 -3.84 17.32
CA HIS A 25 8.58 -3.81 16.02
C HIS A 25 9.20 -2.44 15.76
N GLU A 26 10.36 -2.46 15.16
CA GLU A 26 11.08 -1.26 14.77
C GLU A 26 11.34 -1.32 13.26
N PHE A 27 11.15 -0.21 12.56
CA PHE A 27 11.43 -0.14 11.14
C PHE A 27 11.93 1.25 10.78
N ILE A 28 12.71 1.33 9.70
CA ILE A 28 13.34 2.57 9.26
C ILE A 28 12.72 3.02 7.96
N ILE A 29 12.39 4.31 7.90
CA ILE A 29 12.00 5.01 6.67
C ILE A 29 13.01 6.13 6.47
N ASP A 30 13.59 6.24 5.28
CA ASP A 30 14.68 7.16 5.03
C ASP A 30 14.54 7.74 3.61
N GLU A 31 15.55 8.41 3.16
CA GLU A 31 15.72 8.83 1.77
C GLU A 31 17.12 8.43 1.31
N GLY A 32 17.34 8.45 0.01
CA GLY A 32 18.67 8.24 -0.53
C GLY A 32 19.62 9.39 -0.14
N LYS A 33 20.90 9.13 -0.27
CA LYS A 33 21.92 10.13 0.11
C LYS A 33 21.81 11.43 -0.71
N HIS A 34 21.34 11.31 -1.96
CA HIS A 34 21.12 12.48 -2.82
C HIS A 34 20.05 13.43 -2.29
N MET A 35 19.15 12.93 -1.44
CA MET A 35 18.10 13.72 -0.78
C MET A 35 18.46 14.10 0.65
N GLY A 36 19.66 13.80 1.08
CA GLY A 36 20.13 14.11 2.43
C GLY A 36 19.89 13.00 3.45
N GLY A 37 19.41 11.84 3.03
CA GLY A 37 19.23 10.67 3.89
C GLY A 37 20.49 9.84 4.00
N GLN A 38 20.40 8.74 4.74
CA GLN A 38 21.47 7.78 4.93
C GLN A 38 21.29 6.49 4.15
N ASP A 39 20.20 6.40 3.37
CA ASP A 39 19.86 5.22 2.57
C ASP A 39 19.74 3.94 3.41
N LEU A 40 19.11 4.05 4.58
CA LEU A 40 18.94 2.94 5.51
C LEU A 40 17.58 2.24 5.41
N GLY A 41 16.69 2.77 4.61
CA GLY A 41 15.35 2.21 4.42
C GLY A 41 14.66 2.80 3.21
N PRO A 42 13.45 2.31 2.89
CA PRO A 42 12.68 2.86 1.77
C PRO A 42 12.28 4.29 2.07
N ASN A 43 11.98 5.05 1.01
CA ASN A 43 11.46 6.41 1.22
C ASN A 43 9.97 6.34 1.64
N PRO A 44 9.43 7.46 2.17
CA PRO A 44 8.05 7.46 2.68
C PRO A 44 7.00 7.04 1.65
N LEU A 45 7.16 7.42 0.40
CA LEU A 45 6.20 7.07 -0.64
C LEU A 45 6.29 5.60 -1.02
N GLN A 46 7.50 5.04 -1.06
CA GLN A 46 7.68 3.60 -1.23
C GLN A 46 7.05 2.83 -0.07
N ALA A 47 7.16 3.37 1.15
CA ALA A 47 6.55 2.75 2.33
C ALA A 47 5.02 2.73 2.21
N VAL A 48 4.41 3.78 1.65
CA VAL A 48 2.97 3.81 1.38
C VAL A 48 2.58 2.72 0.39
N LEU A 49 3.34 2.57 -0.69
CA LEU A 49 3.07 1.53 -1.69
C LEU A 49 3.24 0.12 -1.09
N GLY A 50 4.24 -0.06 -0.24
CA GLY A 50 4.43 -1.31 0.49
C GLY A 50 3.27 -1.60 1.44
N ALA A 51 2.79 -0.58 2.13
CA ALA A 51 1.63 -0.70 3.00
C ALA A 51 0.37 -1.08 2.22
N LEU A 52 0.21 -0.54 1.01
CA LEU A 52 -0.90 -0.91 0.13
C LEU A 52 -0.84 -2.39 -0.21
N ALA A 53 0.32 -2.89 -0.63
CA ALA A 53 0.49 -4.31 -0.94
C ALA A 53 0.16 -5.20 0.27
N ALA A 54 0.70 -4.84 1.43
CA ALA A 54 0.48 -5.60 2.67
C ALA A 54 -1.01 -5.60 3.07
N CYS A 55 -1.67 -4.45 2.94
CA CYS A 55 -3.07 -4.31 3.30
C CYS A 55 -3.97 -5.11 2.34
N GLU A 56 -3.69 -5.07 1.04
CA GLU A 56 -4.43 -5.87 0.08
C GLU A 56 -4.23 -7.36 0.33
N ASN A 57 -3.01 -7.77 0.69
CA ASN A 57 -2.74 -9.17 1.00
C ASN A 57 -3.55 -9.64 2.23
N VAL A 58 -3.52 -8.87 3.32
CA VAL A 58 -4.28 -9.22 4.53
C VAL A 58 -5.77 -9.31 4.19
N THR A 59 -6.28 -8.30 3.49
CA THR A 59 -7.70 -8.26 3.11
C THR A 59 -8.06 -9.46 2.23
N ALA A 60 -7.19 -9.79 1.26
CA ALA A 60 -7.40 -10.93 0.37
C ALA A 60 -7.46 -12.25 1.14
N ARG A 61 -6.59 -12.42 2.15
CA ARG A 61 -6.60 -13.63 2.97
C ARG A 61 -7.90 -13.79 3.75
N PHE A 62 -8.40 -12.70 4.33
CA PHE A 62 -9.68 -12.74 5.05
C PHE A 62 -10.85 -12.97 4.10
N VAL A 63 -10.91 -12.28 2.97
CA VAL A 63 -11.99 -12.44 2.00
C VAL A 63 -11.97 -13.84 1.38
N ALA A 64 -10.79 -14.34 1.04
CA ALA A 64 -10.65 -15.70 0.48
C ALA A 64 -11.21 -16.75 1.44
N ARG A 65 -10.98 -16.59 2.74
CA ARG A 65 -11.53 -17.49 3.75
C ARG A 65 -13.05 -17.42 3.77
N GLU A 66 -13.62 -16.22 3.71
CA GLU A 66 -15.07 -16.03 3.65
C GLU A 66 -15.70 -16.65 2.41
N MET A 67 -15.00 -16.58 1.28
CA MET A 67 -15.45 -17.10 -0.01
C MET A 67 -15.20 -18.61 -0.17
N ASN A 68 -14.50 -19.22 0.78
CA ASN A 68 -13.96 -20.56 0.61
C ASN A 68 -13.11 -20.66 -0.67
N PHE A 69 -12.29 -19.65 -0.88
CA PHE A 69 -11.45 -19.48 -2.07
C PHE A 69 -10.07 -20.11 -1.84
N ASP A 70 -9.58 -20.84 -2.83
CA ASP A 70 -8.27 -21.48 -2.76
C ASP A 70 -7.17 -20.46 -3.11
N LEU A 71 -6.73 -19.74 -2.11
CA LEU A 71 -5.64 -18.76 -2.26
C LEU A 71 -4.32 -19.41 -1.86
N GLN A 72 -3.52 -19.79 -2.84
CA GLN A 72 -2.25 -20.48 -2.62
C GLN A 72 -1.10 -19.50 -2.42
N ASP A 73 -0.98 -18.50 -3.30
CA ASP A 73 0.06 -17.51 -3.21
C ASP A 73 -0.41 -16.21 -3.87
N LEU A 74 0.19 -15.09 -3.47
CA LEU A 74 -0.17 -13.77 -3.98
C LEU A 74 1.06 -12.87 -3.93
N SER A 75 1.36 -12.25 -5.06
CA SER A 75 2.44 -11.27 -5.14
C SER A 75 1.95 -10.01 -5.83
N PHE A 76 2.63 -8.90 -5.57
CA PHE A 76 2.22 -7.59 -6.06
C PHE A 76 3.38 -6.85 -6.69
N LYS A 77 3.08 -6.11 -7.74
CA LYS A 77 3.96 -5.09 -8.29
C LYS A 77 3.15 -3.80 -8.32
N ILE A 78 3.59 -2.82 -7.56
CA ILE A 78 2.84 -1.57 -7.39
C ILE A 78 3.71 -0.40 -7.81
N LYS A 79 3.17 0.45 -8.69
CA LYS A 79 3.84 1.65 -9.17
C LYS A 79 2.99 2.86 -8.85
N GLY A 80 3.61 3.90 -8.33
CA GLY A 80 2.94 5.17 -8.10
C GLY A 80 3.65 6.28 -8.83
N GLN A 81 2.89 7.26 -9.30
CA GLN A 81 3.45 8.44 -9.96
C GLN A 81 2.91 9.70 -9.29
N PHE A 82 3.80 10.64 -9.03
CA PHE A 82 3.43 11.94 -8.52
C PHE A 82 4.36 13.00 -9.14
N ASP A 83 3.90 14.24 -9.14
CA ASP A 83 4.67 15.35 -9.66
C ASP A 83 5.40 16.02 -8.49
N PRO A 84 6.74 15.93 -8.43
CA PRO A 84 7.49 16.46 -7.29
C PRO A 84 7.41 17.97 -7.14
N ARG A 85 6.96 18.70 -8.16
CA ARG A 85 6.83 20.17 -8.08
C ARG A 85 5.85 20.57 -6.98
N GLY A 86 4.80 19.77 -6.74
CA GLY A 86 3.86 20.04 -5.66
C GLY A 86 4.54 19.99 -4.30
N PHE A 87 5.35 18.96 -4.06
CA PHE A 87 6.15 18.85 -2.85
C PHE A 87 7.14 20.01 -2.71
N MET A 88 7.70 20.47 -3.82
CA MET A 88 8.68 21.56 -3.83
C MET A 88 8.04 22.94 -3.69
N GLY A 89 6.73 23.02 -3.55
CA GLY A 89 6.05 24.26 -3.21
C GLY A 89 5.18 24.88 -4.31
N ASP A 90 5.03 24.23 -5.46
CA ASP A 90 4.13 24.71 -6.50
C ASP A 90 2.68 24.46 -6.08
N PRO A 91 1.90 25.53 -5.75
CA PRO A 91 0.55 25.35 -5.24
C PRO A 91 -0.46 24.91 -6.32
N THR A 92 -0.07 24.92 -7.58
CA THR A 92 -0.92 24.49 -8.69
C THR A 92 -0.79 23.01 -9.00
N VAL A 93 0.17 22.33 -8.35
CA VAL A 93 0.45 20.91 -8.56
C VAL A 93 0.08 20.11 -7.33
N ARG A 94 -0.67 19.03 -7.54
CA ARG A 94 -1.06 18.12 -6.44
C ARG A 94 0.19 17.44 -5.88
N PRO A 95 0.45 17.50 -4.54
CA PRO A 95 1.70 17.01 -3.96
C PRO A 95 1.71 15.51 -3.67
N TYR A 96 0.61 14.80 -3.89
CA TYR A 96 0.49 13.37 -3.62
C TYR A 96 0.31 12.58 -4.92
N PHE A 97 0.26 11.26 -4.82
CA PHE A 97 0.13 10.39 -5.98
C PHE A 97 -1.04 10.80 -6.88
N GLU A 98 -0.76 10.90 -8.17
CA GLU A 98 -1.80 11.10 -9.20
C GLU A 98 -2.36 9.75 -9.64
N THR A 99 -1.48 8.78 -9.88
CA THR A 99 -1.85 7.44 -10.32
C THR A 99 -1.09 6.39 -9.54
N ILE A 100 -1.74 5.27 -9.27
CA ILE A 100 -1.11 4.07 -8.73
C ILE A 100 -1.62 2.88 -9.53
N SER A 101 -0.70 2.05 -10.03
CA SER A 101 -1.05 0.80 -10.68
C SER A 101 -0.70 -0.38 -9.77
N VAL A 102 -1.61 -1.34 -9.67
CA VAL A 102 -1.44 -2.56 -8.90
C VAL A 102 -1.51 -3.75 -9.84
N GLU A 103 -0.43 -4.51 -9.92
CA GLU A 103 -0.41 -5.78 -10.64
C GLU A 103 -0.28 -6.89 -9.61
N ALA A 104 -1.33 -7.68 -9.43
CA ALA A 104 -1.33 -8.82 -8.51
C ALA A 104 -1.27 -10.12 -9.31
N THR A 105 -0.38 -11.00 -8.90
CA THR A 105 -0.26 -12.34 -9.49
C THR A 105 -0.69 -13.35 -8.43
N ILE A 106 -1.70 -14.15 -8.76
CA ILE A 106 -2.33 -15.05 -7.81
C ILE A 106 -2.19 -16.50 -8.26
N ALA A 107 -1.68 -17.35 -7.36
CA ALA A 107 -1.65 -18.78 -7.56
C ALA A 107 -2.91 -19.38 -6.94
N THR A 108 -3.72 -20.02 -7.77
CA THR A 108 -5.03 -20.54 -7.35
C THR A 108 -5.52 -21.60 -8.32
N SER A 109 -6.37 -22.52 -7.83
CA SER A 109 -7.11 -23.45 -8.66
C SER A 109 -8.45 -22.89 -9.12
N GLU A 110 -8.82 -21.69 -8.64
CA GLU A 110 -10.10 -21.06 -8.96
C GLU A 110 -10.13 -20.50 -10.37
N SER A 111 -11.34 -20.25 -10.89
CA SER A 111 -11.55 -19.64 -12.21
C SER A 111 -11.18 -18.15 -12.20
N GLU A 112 -11.01 -17.60 -13.39
CA GLU A 112 -10.76 -16.17 -13.54
C GLU A 112 -11.93 -15.33 -13.00
N ASP A 113 -13.16 -15.80 -13.16
CA ASP A 113 -14.33 -15.10 -12.60
C ASP A 113 -14.28 -15.04 -11.07
N ARG A 114 -13.80 -16.12 -10.44
CA ARG A 114 -13.64 -16.14 -8.98
C ARG A 114 -12.51 -15.22 -8.52
N VAL A 115 -11.43 -15.15 -9.31
CA VAL A 115 -10.34 -14.20 -9.03
C VAL A 115 -10.85 -12.77 -9.10
N LYS A 116 -11.68 -12.47 -10.11
CA LYS A 116 -12.27 -11.14 -10.24
C LYS A 116 -13.18 -10.82 -9.07
N GLU A 117 -13.97 -11.78 -8.61
CA GLU A 117 -14.83 -11.60 -7.44
C GLU A 117 -13.99 -11.28 -6.20
N LEU A 118 -12.90 -12.02 -5.99
CA LEU A 118 -11.97 -11.77 -4.88
C LEU A 118 -11.38 -10.35 -4.98
N GLN A 119 -10.90 -9.97 -6.16
CA GLN A 119 -10.35 -8.64 -6.41
C GLN A 119 -11.34 -7.55 -6.04
N GLU A 120 -12.56 -7.64 -6.53
CA GLU A 120 -13.58 -6.62 -6.28
C GLU A 120 -13.88 -6.45 -4.79
N LYS A 121 -13.95 -7.57 -4.06
CA LYS A 121 -14.20 -7.54 -2.61
C LYS A 121 -13.02 -6.97 -1.84
N VAL A 122 -11.79 -7.26 -2.27
CA VAL A 122 -10.58 -6.70 -1.66
C VAL A 122 -10.55 -5.19 -1.85
N GLU A 123 -10.81 -4.71 -3.06
CA GLU A 123 -10.80 -3.28 -3.36
C GLU A 123 -11.88 -2.51 -2.61
N ALA A 124 -12.99 -3.15 -2.33
CA ALA A 124 -14.07 -2.52 -1.57
C ALA A 124 -13.77 -2.43 -0.07
N ARG A 125 -12.86 -3.26 0.45
CA ARG A 125 -12.67 -3.43 1.90
C ARG A 125 -11.27 -3.07 2.40
N CYS A 126 -10.28 -2.96 1.52
CA CYS A 126 -8.91 -2.65 1.92
C CYS A 126 -8.82 -1.20 2.40
N PRO A 127 -8.48 -0.97 3.68
CA PRO A 127 -8.44 0.40 4.21
C PRO A 127 -7.47 1.32 3.48
N VAL A 128 -6.29 0.84 3.11
CA VAL A 128 -5.31 1.68 2.41
C VAL A 128 -5.78 1.97 0.98
N TYR A 129 -6.28 0.95 0.27
CA TYR A 129 -6.79 1.12 -1.08
C TYR A 129 -7.95 2.13 -1.12
N THR A 130 -8.94 1.95 -0.25
CA THR A 130 -10.12 2.83 -0.22
C THR A 130 -9.75 4.25 0.20
N MET A 131 -8.77 4.41 1.08
CA MET A 131 -8.27 5.72 1.48
C MET A 131 -7.62 6.46 0.29
N LEU A 132 -6.80 5.76 -0.49
CA LEU A 132 -6.16 6.33 -1.67
C LEU A 132 -7.21 6.70 -2.73
N LYS A 133 -8.20 5.84 -2.91
CA LYS A 133 -9.31 6.13 -3.83
C LYS A 133 -10.09 7.36 -3.39
N ALA A 134 -10.37 7.48 -2.10
CA ALA A 134 -11.07 8.65 -1.53
C ALA A 134 -10.27 9.93 -1.72
N ALA A 135 -8.94 9.85 -1.75
CA ALA A 135 -8.08 11.00 -1.99
C ALA A 135 -8.05 11.44 -3.45
N GLY A 136 -8.70 10.70 -4.36
CA GLY A 136 -8.73 11.03 -5.77
C GLY A 136 -7.57 10.47 -6.57
N VAL A 137 -6.83 9.50 -6.01
CA VAL A 137 -5.79 8.80 -6.76
C VAL A 137 -6.44 7.92 -7.81
N GLU A 138 -5.95 8.00 -9.05
CA GLU A 138 -6.39 7.12 -10.12
C GLU A 138 -5.72 5.76 -9.94
N LEU A 139 -6.52 4.75 -9.59
CA LEU A 139 -6.05 3.39 -9.33
C LEU A 139 -6.37 2.49 -10.52
N THR A 140 -5.34 1.81 -11.02
CA THR A 140 -5.46 0.86 -12.13
C THR A 140 -5.01 -0.50 -11.60
N ASP A 141 -5.91 -1.47 -11.59
CA ASP A 141 -5.66 -2.75 -10.92
C ASP A 141 -5.84 -3.89 -11.89
N GLU A 142 -4.91 -4.84 -11.85
CA GLU A 142 -4.97 -6.04 -12.66
C GLU A 142 -4.54 -7.24 -11.80
N TRP A 143 -5.44 -8.20 -11.64
CA TRP A 143 -5.15 -9.45 -10.92
C TRP A 143 -5.15 -10.58 -11.94
N VAL A 144 -4.02 -11.24 -12.07
CA VAL A 144 -3.83 -12.33 -13.05
C VAL A 144 -3.42 -13.60 -12.36
N LYS A 145 -3.85 -14.74 -12.93
CA LYS A 145 -3.44 -16.05 -12.44
C LYS A 145 -2.01 -16.32 -12.87
N ALA A 146 -1.25 -16.89 -11.95
CA ALA A 146 0.12 -17.31 -12.20
C ALA A 146 0.19 -18.45 -13.23
#